data_2e57fc5e31321d010b6392b6a15f03d3
#
_entry.id   2e57fc5e31321d010b6392b6a15f03d3
#
_cell.length_a   1.000
_cell.length_b   1.000
_cell.length_c   1.000
_cell.angle_alpha   90.00
_cell.angle_beta   90.00
_cell.angle_gamma   90.00
#
_symmetry.space_group_name_H-M   'P 1'
#
loop_
_entity.id
_entity.type
_entity.pdbx_description
1 polymer ?
#
loop_
_entity_poly.entity_id
_entity_poly.type
_entity_poly.pdbx_seq_one_letter_code
_entity_poly.pdbx_strand_id
1 'polypeptide(L)'
;MTTISEANGVVTFRLAKSYDALRGTELQQLEDEIVGHVQSAEHPRLVFDFSETSYISSSFVEVVMRGWKRLQEKNGRMALCCLNPNCATVLKVCRLDRIWDIRDTYEDAVDSVSRPA
;
A
#
# COMPACT_ATOMS: atom_id res chain seq x y z
N MET A 1 2.03 14.23 -4.04
CA MET A 1 3.12 13.83 -3.14
C MET A 1 2.61 12.82 -2.14
N THR A 2 3.36 11.75 -1.94
CA THR A 2 2.97 10.73 -0.97
C THR A 2 3.28 11.20 0.44
N THR A 3 2.32 11.07 1.34
CA THR A 3 2.46 11.46 2.74
C THR A 3 2.49 10.19 3.59
N ILE A 4 3.43 10.12 4.51
CA ILE A 4 3.61 8.97 5.38
C ILE A 4 3.35 9.39 6.82
N SER A 5 2.52 8.63 7.53
CA SER A 5 2.24 8.87 8.94
C SER A 5 2.25 7.56 9.70
N GLU A 6 2.48 7.63 11.00
CA GLU A 6 2.50 6.46 11.85
C GLU A 6 1.69 6.73 13.11
N ALA A 7 0.81 5.77 13.46
CA ALA A 7 0.01 5.85 14.66
C ALA A 7 -0.31 4.44 15.13
N ASN A 8 -0.10 4.17 16.42
CA ASN A 8 -0.45 2.89 17.06
C ASN A 8 0.18 1.69 16.36
N GLY A 9 1.40 1.86 15.86
CA GLY A 9 2.13 0.78 15.18
C GLY A 9 1.72 0.54 13.74
N VAL A 10 0.84 1.37 13.18
CA VAL A 10 0.40 1.28 11.78
C VAL A 10 1.02 2.43 11.00
N VAL A 11 1.69 2.12 9.91
CA VAL A 11 2.25 3.11 8.98
C VAL A 11 1.28 3.28 7.82
N THR A 12 0.82 4.51 7.62
CA THR A 12 -0.11 4.84 6.54
C THR A 12 0.62 5.59 5.45
N PHE A 13 0.50 5.08 4.23
CA PHE A 13 0.98 5.75 3.02
C PHE A 13 -0.24 6.37 2.33
N ARG A 14 -0.41 7.68 2.48
CA ARG A 14 -1.43 8.41 1.70
C ARG A 14 -0.80 8.74 0.37
N LEU A 15 -1.24 8.04 -0.65
CA LEU A 15 -0.58 8.03 -1.93
C LEU A 15 -0.84 9.32 -2.72
N ALA A 16 0.10 9.65 -3.60
CA ALA A 16 0.00 10.81 -4.48
C ALA A 16 -1.15 10.64 -5.47
N LYS A 17 -1.48 11.74 -6.16
CA LYS A 17 -2.60 11.79 -7.09
C LYS A 17 -2.51 10.75 -8.20
N SER A 18 -1.32 10.49 -8.71
CA SER A 18 -1.12 9.47 -9.73
C SER A 18 0.28 8.89 -9.67
N TYR A 19 0.40 7.63 -10.08
CA TYR A 19 1.68 6.95 -10.24
C TYR A 19 1.78 6.48 -11.69
N ASP A 20 2.38 7.33 -12.48
CA ASP A 20 2.60 7.11 -13.91
C ASP A 20 3.93 6.35 -14.09
N ALA A 21 3.97 5.43 -15.05
CA ALA A 21 5.17 4.67 -15.38
C ALA A 21 6.35 5.55 -15.80
N LEU A 22 6.07 6.78 -16.28
CA LEU A 22 7.11 7.72 -16.68
C LEU A 22 7.78 8.42 -15.49
N ARG A 23 7.27 8.23 -14.28
CA ARG A 23 7.77 8.88 -13.07
C ARG A 23 8.55 7.89 -12.20
N GLY A 24 9.59 7.29 -12.80
CA GLY A 24 10.38 6.26 -12.14
C GLY A 24 11.00 6.69 -10.81
N THR A 25 11.40 7.98 -10.70
CA THR A 25 11.99 8.50 -9.46
C THR A 25 10.99 8.45 -8.30
N GLU A 26 9.74 8.83 -8.54
CA GLU A 26 8.70 8.79 -7.50
C GLU A 26 8.41 7.36 -7.07
N LEU A 27 8.39 6.42 -8.02
CA LEU A 27 8.19 5.02 -7.72
C LEU A 27 9.35 4.44 -6.93
N GLN A 28 10.58 4.83 -7.27
CA GLN A 28 11.76 4.38 -6.52
C GLN A 28 11.73 4.90 -5.09
N GLN A 29 11.34 6.15 -4.90
CA GLN A 29 11.21 6.73 -3.57
C GLN A 29 10.14 5.98 -2.75
N LEU A 30 9.01 5.66 -3.38
CA LEU A 30 7.96 4.90 -2.72
C LEU A 30 8.47 3.51 -2.30
N GLU A 31 9.17 2.83 -3.16
CA GLU A 31 9.73 1.52 -2.85
C GLU A 31 10.71 1.60 -1.68
N ASP A 32 11.60 2.59 -1.69
CA ASP A 32 12.59 2.77 -0.63
C ASP A 32 11.91 3.02 0.71
N GLU A 33 10.84 3.81 0.74
CA GLU A 33 10.09 4.09 1.95
C GLU A 33 9.36 2.84 2.46
N ILE A 34 8.75 2.08 1.56
CA ILE A 34 8.08 0.83 1.95
C ILE A 34 9.09 -0.13 2.56
N VAL A 35 10.20 -0.36 1.88
CA VAL A 35 11.23 -1.30 2.33
C VAL A 35 11.82 -0.84 3.66
N GLY A 36 12.07 0.46 3.81
CA GLY A 36 12.61 1.01 5.05
C GLY A 36 11.69 0.76 6.24
N HIS A 37 10.41 1.02 6.10
CA HIS A 37 9.44 0.77 7.17
C HIS A 37 9.26 -0.70 7.47
N VAL A 38 9.27 -1.55 6.46
CA VAL A 38 9.18 -3.00 6.64
C VAL A 38 10.39 -3.52 7.42
N GLN A 39 11.58 -3.06 7.08
CA GLN A 39 12.79 -3.53 7.72
C GLN A 39 12.95 -3.03 9.15
N SER A 40 12.43 -1.86 9.46
CA SER A 40 12.60 -1.25 10.79
C SER A 40 11.66 -1.79 11.85
N ALA A 41 10.60 -2.50 11.46
CA ALA A 41 9.62 -3.02 12.39
C ALA A 41 9.72 -4.54 12.52
N GLU A 42 9.38 -5.06 13.70
CA GLU A 42 9.38 -6.51 13.93
C GLU A 42 8.19 -7.18 13.24
N HIS A 43 7.01 -6.57 13.37
CA HIS A 43 5.78 -7.03 12.71
C HIS A 43 5.15 -5.83 11.99
N PRO A 44 5.65 -5.48 10.81
CA PRO A 44 5.19 -4.26 10.14
C PRO A 44 3.73 -4.33 9.74
N ARG A 45 3.03 -3.20 9.89
CA ARG A 45 1.62 -3.05 9.52
C ARG A 45 1.49 -1.81 8.68
N LEU A 46 1.07 -2.00 7.43
CA LEU A 46 1.00 -0.93 6.44
C LEU A 46 -0.43 -0.76 5.94
N VAL A 47 -0.82 0.51 5.76
CA VAL A 47 -2.07 0.85 5.08
C VAL A 47 -1.73 1.78 3.92
N PHE A 48 -2.25 1.46 2.74
CA PHE A 48 -2.12 2.33 1.57
C PHE A 48 -3.47 3.00 1.32
N ASP A 49 -3.50 4.32 1.50
CA ASP A 49 -4.70 5.13 1.35
C ASP A 49 -4.71 5.77 -0.04
N PHE A 50 -5.70 5.39 -0.83
CA PHE A 50 -5.87 5.84 -2.21
C PHE A 50 -6.86 6.98 -2.35
N SER A 51 -7.23 7.64 -1.24
CA SER A 51 -8.30 8.66 -1.27
C SER A 51 -7.98 9.82 -2.22
N GLU A 52 -6.69 10.12 -2.43
CA GLU A 52 -6.26 11.18 -3.34
C GLU A 52 -5.73 10.65 -4.67
N THR A 53 -5.71 9.34 -4.85
CA THR A 53 -5.08 8.71 -6.00
C THR A 53 -6.11 8.38 -7.07
N SER A 54 -5.95 8.97 -8.26
CA SER A 54 -6.88 8.76 -9.37
C SER A 54 -6.42 7.69 -10.35
N TYR A 55 -5.12 7.39 -10.39
CA TYR A 55 -4.55 6.46 -11.37
C TYR A 55 -3.33 5.74 -10.81
N ILE A 56 -3.20 4.46 -11.13
CA ILE A 56 -1.99 3.67 -10.83
C ILE A 56 -1.59 2.89 -12.08
N SER A 57 -0.27 2.74 -12.26
CA SER A 57 0.30 1.98 -13.38
C SER A 57 0.69 0.57 -12.92
N SER A 58 1.00 -0.30 -13.89
CA SER A 58 1.54 -1.61 -13.57
C SER A 58 2.86 -1.52 -12.84
N SER A 59 3.66 -0.49 -13.12
CA SER A 59 4.92 -0.26 -12.40
C SER A 59 4.68 0.02 -10.92
N PHE A 60 3.64 0.78 -10.61
CA PHE A 60 3.24 1.00 -9.22
C PHE A 60 2.87 -0.33 -8.54
N VAL A 61 2.09 -1.17 -9.22
CA VAL A 61 1.69 -2.47 -8.68
C VAL A 61 2.92 -3.33 -8.38
N GLU A 62 3.91 -3.31 -9.26
CA GLU A 62 5.15 -4.05 -9.04
C GLU A 62 5.91 -3.58 -7.80
N VAL A 63 5.95 -2.27 -7.58
CA VAL A 63 6.59 -1.69 -6.38
C VAL A 63 5.90 -2.20 -5.10
N VAL A 64 4.57 -2.13 -5.07
CA VAL A 64 3.81 -2.59 -3.91
C VAL A 64 3.97 -4.10 -3.73
N MET A 65 4.00 -4.85 -4.82
CA MET A 65 4.19 -6.30 -4.76
C MET A 65 5.55 -6.67 -4.15
N ARG A 66 6.63 -5.97 -4.51
CA ARG A 66 7.94 -6.21 -3.91
C ARG A 66 7.94 -5.91 -2.42
N GLY A 67 7.29 -4.82 -2.02
CA GLY A 67 7.13 -4.48 -0.62
C GLY A 67 6.32 -5.53 0.14
N TRP A 68 5.25 -6.01 -0.47
CA TRP A 68 4.39 -7.02 0.12
C TRP A 68 5.14 -8.34 0.36
N LYS A 69 5.99 -8.75 -0.57
CA LYS A 69 6.79 -9.97 -0.41
C LYS A 69 7.72 -9.87 0.80
N ARG A 70 8.36 -8.72 0.99
CA ARG A 70 9.21 -8.49 2.16
C ARG A 70 8.39 -8.46 3.45
N LEU A 71 7.19 -7.88 3.37
CA LEU A 71 6.26 -7.83 4.48
C LEU A 71 5.88 -9.24 4.94
N GLN A 72 5.64 -10.15 3.99
CA GLN A 72 5.31 -11.55 4.29
C GLN A 72 6.44 -12.25 5.04
N GLU A 73 7.68 -11.95 4.69
CA GLU A 73 8.85 -12.54 5.36
C GLU A 73 8.92 -12.15 6.84
N LYS A 74 8.31 -11.03 7.21
CA LYS A 74 8.31 -10.53 8.58
C LYS A 74 6.96 -10.74 9.27
N ASN A 75 6.08 -11.55 8.70
CA ASN A 75 4.73 -11.78 9.21
C ASN A 75 3.96 -10.47 9.40
N GLY A 76 4.20 -9.52 8.52
CA GLY A 76 3.51 -8.23 8.54
C GLY A 76 2.15 -8.30 7.89
N ARG A 77 1.43 -7.19 7.94
CA ARG A 77 0.10 -7.07 7.36
C ARG A 77 0.01 -5.81 6.53
N MET A 78 -0.82 -5.88 5.50
CA MET A 78 -1.04 -4.76 4.60
C MET A 78 -2.50 -4.70 4.20
N ALA A 79 -3.05 -3.50 4.13
CA ALA A 79 -4.39 -3.26 3.62
C ALA A 79 -4.38 -2.03 2.72
N LEU A 80 -5.30 -2.02 1.76
CA LEU A 80 -5.51 -0.90 0.85
C LEU A 80 -6.91 -0.36 1.10
N CYS A 81 -7.09 0.95 0.99
CA CYS A 81 -8.41 1.54 1.23
C CYS A 81 -8.69 2.72 0.31
N CYS A 82 -9.96 3.06 0.21
CA CYS A 82 -10.42 4.26 -0.46
C CYS A 82 -10.12 4.29 -1.96
N LEU A 83 -10.11 3.11 -2.61
CA LEU A 83 -9.84 3.03 -4.04
C LEU A 83 -11.01 3.57 -4.86
N ASN A 84 -10.68 4.39 -5.87
CA ASN A 84 -11.69 4.75 -6.85
C ASN A 84 -11.90 3.58 -7.83
N PRO A 85 -12.96 3.62 -8.69
CA PRO A 85 -13.22 2.51 -9.61
C PRO A 85 -12.06 2.18 -10.55
N ASN A 86 -11.29 3.18 -10.98
CA ASN A 86 -10.17 2.96 -11.89
C ASN A 86 -9.07 2.15 -11.23
N CYS A 87 -8.68 2.54 -10.00
CA CYS A 87 -7.66 1.82 -9.25
C CYS A 87 -8.13 0.42 -8.88
N ALA A 88 -9.38 0.29 -8.45
CA ALA A 88 -9.96 -1.00 -8.11
C ALA A 88 -9.95 -1.95 -9.31
N THR A 89 -10.25 -1.43 -10.50
CA THR A 89 -10.24 -2.23 -11.72
C THR A 89 -8.84 -2.78 -12.03
N VAL A 90 -7.80 -1.95 -11.88
CA VAL A 90 -6.42 -2.38 -12.10
C VAL A 90 -6.06 -3.54 -11.18
N LEU A 91 -6.39 -3.42 -9.90
CA LEU A 91 -6.08 -4.48 -8.94
C LEU A 91 -6.87 -5.75 -9.22
N LYS A 92 -8.11 -5.61 -9.64
CA LYS A 92 -8.95 -6.76 -9.98
C LYS A 92 -8.44 -7.49 -11.21
N VAL A 93 -8.03 -6.77 -12.24
CA VAL A 93 -7.45 -7.36 -13.45
C VAL A 93 -6.18 -8.14 -13.10
N CYS A 94 -5.37 -7.63 -12.19
CA CYS A 94 -4.16 -8.30 -11.72
C CYS A 94 -4.46 -9.38 -10.69
N ARG A 95 -5.71 -9.58 -10.31
CA ARG A 95 -6.17 -10.54 -9.30
C ARG A 95 -5.59 -10.30 -7.90
N LEU A 96 -5.18 -9.08 -7.63
CA LEU A 96 -4.60 -8.70 -6.34
C LEU A 96 -5.66 -8.49 -5.26
N ASP A 97 -6.90 -8.29 -5.67
CA ASP A 97 -8.04 -8.21 -4.75
C ASP A 97 -8.28 -9.53 -3.99
N ARG A 98 -7.67 -10.63 -4.45
CA ARG A 98 -7.74 -11.93 -3.77
C ARG A 98 -6.58 -12.14 -2.82
N ILE A 99 -5.51 -11.38 -2.96
CA ILE A 99 -4.27 -11.54 -2.19
C ILE A 99 -4.14 -10.46 -1.14
N TRP A 100 -4.48 -9.22 -1.50
CA TRP A 100 -4.39 -8.07 -0.62
C TRP A 100 -5.73 -7.76 0.01
N ASP A 101 -5.68 -7.29 1.26
CA ASP A 101 -6.88 -6.90 1.99
C ASP A 101 -7.30 -5.50 1.53
N ILE A 102 -8.44 -5.41 0.86
CA ILE A 102 -8.94 -4.15 0.29
C ILE A 102 -10.21 -3.78 1.04
N ARG A 103 -10.21 -2.58 1.64
CA ARG A 103 -11.31 -2.08 2.44
C ARG A 103 -11.86 -0.78 1.86
N ASP A 104 -13.12 -0.48 2.17
CA ASP A 104 -13.77 0.74 1.65
C ASP A 104 -13.29 1.98 2.37
N THR A 105 -13.03 1.88 3.67
CA THR A 105 -12.66 3.04 4.49
C THR A 105 -11.29 2.86 5.12
N TYR A 106 -10.68 4.00 5.47
CA TYR A 106 -9.41 4.01 6.16
C TYR A 106 -9.51 3.30 7.52
N GLU A 107 -10.59 3.55 8.25
CA GLU A 107 -10.81 2.95 9.57
C GLU A 107 -10.87 1.42 9.49
N ASP A 108 -11.55 0.88 8.49
CA ASP A 108 -11.63 -0.55 8.28
C ASP A 108 -10.27 -1.14 7.91
N ALA A 109 -9.47 -0.41 7.12
CA ALA A 109 -8.13 -0.85 6.75
C ALA A 109 -7.21 -0.91 7.97
N VAL A 110 -7.23 0.13 8.81
CA VAL A 110 -6.43 0.15 10.04
C VAL A 110 -6.84 -0.99 10.97
N ASP A 111 -8.13 -1.21 11.12
CA ASP A 111 -8.66 -2.30 11.94
C ASP A 111 -8.17 -3.66 11.42
N SER A 112 -8.21 -3.84 10.10
CA SER A 112 -7.80 -5.08 9.45
C SER A 112 -6.34 -5.43 9.76
N VAL A 113 -5.42 -4.46 9.69
CA VAL A 113 -4.00 -4.72 9.95
C VAL A 113 -3.66 -4.74 11.43
N SER A 114 -4.53 -4.22 12.28
CA SER A 114 -4.31 -4.15 13.73
C SER A 114 -4.73 -5.43 14.46
N ARG A 115 -5.49 -6.29 13.83
CA ARG A 115 -5.95 -7.53 14.45
C ARG A 115 -4.78 -8.49 14.65
N PRO A 116 -4.80 -9.28 15.73
CA PRO A 116 -3.80 -10.34 15.91
C PRO A 116 -3.86 -11.36 14.78
N ALA A 117 -2.74 -11.90 14.44
CA ALA A 117 -2.65 -12.91 13.39
C ALA A 117 -3.40 -14.19 13.77
#